data_31aed14381ee73ef32dda8935e0b15a9
#
_entry.id   31aed14381ee73ef32dda8935e0b15a9
#
_cell.length_a   1.000
_cell.length_b   1.000
_cell.length_c   1.000
_cell.angle_alpha   90.00
_cell.angle_beta   90.00
_cell.angle_gamma   90.00
#
_symmetry.space_group_name_H-M   'P 1'
#
loop_
_entity.id
_entity.type
_entity.pdbx_description
1 polymer ?
#
loop_
_entity_poly.entity_id
_entity_poly.type
_entity_poly.pdbx_seq_one_letter_code
_entity_poly.pdbx_strand_id
1 'polypeptide(L)'
;PAGLTPQEPEQQLREDRRLLGRLLGDVVREQAGDAVFETIERIRQSAVGFRRAEAERAGMEAQLNALDIEQTLHVVRAFSYFSLLLNIAEDAHAHREDAGGPGTVAHALERISKAGAGRESLAAWFARARVSPVLTAHPTEVQRQSILDCERGIARLIGEPPGAARDAALEREVLRLWLTSMLRLSKLEVADEIANVLAYFRLTFFEELPRLYARLEAALGAPRLPSFLWIGTWIGGDRDGNPNVGAATLELALAQQARLALGHYLQELHELGRELSLSTRIRAAPPEIAAAAAASGDDSPYRSDEPYRRIVSGIYARLAATARALC
;
A
#
# COMPACT_ATOMS: atom_id res chain seq x y z
N PRO A 1 7.24 -26.25 -3.15
CA PRO A 1 7.31 -25.11 -4.03
C PRO A 1 8.57 -25.27 -4.89
N ALA A 2 8.37 -25.55 -6.19
CA ALA A 2 9.45 -25.65 -7.15
C ALA A 2 10.07 -24.24 -7.28
N GLY A 3 11.36 -24.11 -7.01
CA GLY A 3 12.10 -22.87 -7.21
C GLY A 3 12.08 -22.51 -8.70
N LEU A 4 11.60 -21.31 -8.99
CA LEU A 4 11.64 -20.72 -10.33
C LEU A 4 13.11 -20.61 -10.78
N THR A 5 13.38 -20.88 -12.05
CA THR A 5 14.71 -20.66 -12.62
C THR A 5 14.98 -19.14 -12.69
N PRO A 6 16.23 -18.66 -12.54
CA PRO A 6 16.54 -17.22 -12.53
C PRO A 6 16.09 -16.44 -13.78
N GLN A 7 15.71 -17.10 -14.86
CA GLN A 7 15.23 -16.49 -16.10
C GLN A 7 13.71 -16.23 -16.12
N GLU A 8 12.94 -16.90 -15.28
CA GLU A 8 11.47 -16.78 -15.26
C GLU A 8 10.97 -15.41 -14.72
N PRO A 9 11.57 -14.84 -13.66
CA PRO A 9 11.13 -13.53 -13.15
C PRO A 9 11.37 -12.38 -14.15
N GLU A 10 12.51 -12.34 -14.82
CA GLU A 10 12.80 -11.33 -15.85
C GLU A 10 11.91 -11.45 -17.08
N GLN A 11 11.56 -12.67 -17.47
CA GLN A 11 10.63 -12.91 -18.56
C GLN A 11 9.24 -12.42 -18.20
N GLN A 12 8.77 -12.71 -17.00
CA GLN A 12 7.48 -12.23 -16.49
C GLN A 12 7.41 -10.70 -16.45
N LEU A 13 8.45 -10.03 -16.00
CA LEU A 13 8.53 -8.56 -16.02
C LEU A 13 8.37 -8.00 -17.45
N ARG A 14 9.04 -8.63 -18.42
CA ARG A 14 8.93 -8.22 -19.83
C ARG A 14 7.51 -8.42 -20.37
N GLU A 15 6.87 -9.51 -19.98
CA GLU A 15 5.49 -9.82 -20.37
C GLU A 15 4.49 -8.85 -19.74
N ASP A 16 4.63 -8.56 -18.45
CA ASP A 16 3.80 -7.59 -17.71
C ASP A 16 3.93 -6.18 -18.32
N ARG A 17 5.16 -5.71 -18.60
CA ARG A 17 5.40 -4.43 -19.28
C ARG A 17 4.76 -4.36 -20.66
N ARG A 18 4.84 -5.45 -21.44
CA ARG A 18 4.21 -5.53 -22.77
C ARG A 18 2.69 -5.52 -22.67
N LEU A 19 2.14 -6.26 -21.72
CA LEU A 19 0.70 -6.30 -21.48
C LEU A 19 0.16 -4.92 -21.12
N LEU A 20 0.74 -4.27 -20.12
CA LEU A 20 0.29 -2.95 -19.66
C LEU A 20 0.48 -1.87 -20.74
N GLY A 21 1.60 -1.91 -21.49
CA GLY A 21 1.81 -0.99 -22.60
C GLY A 21 0.80 -1.19 -23.73
N ARG A 22 0.42 -2.43 -24.05
CA ARG A 22 -0.62 -2.72 -25.04
C ARG A 22 -1.99 -2.24 -24.56
N LEU A 23 -2.39 -2.57 -23.32
CA LEU A 23 -3.66 -2.12 -22.75
C LEU A 23 -3.78 -0.60 -22.74
N LEU A 24 -2.73 0.12 -22.37
CA LEU A 24 -2.74 1.58 -22.45
C LEU A 24 -2.87 2.06 -23.90
N GLY A 25 -2.17 1.44 -24.84
CA GLY A 25 -2.26 1.76 -26.26
C GLY A 25 -3.67 1.57 -26.81
N ASP A 26 -4.31 0.46 -26.46
CA ASP A 26 -5.69 0.15 -26.88
C ASP A 26 -6.69 1.16 -26.29
N VAL A 27 -6.56 1.51 -25.00
CA VAL A 27 -7.36 2.54 -24.33
C VAL A 27 -7.15 3.92 -24.97
N VAL A 28 -5.91 4.30 -25.27
CA VAL A 28 -5.63 5.59 -25.96
C VAL A 28 -6.29 5.64 -27.33
N ARG A 29 -6.19 4.55 -28.10
CA ARG A 29 -6.80 4.46 -29.43
C ARG A 29 -8.32 4.58 -29.37
N GLU A 30 -8.94 3.89 -28.42
CA GLU A 30 -10.39 3.90 -28.23
C GLU A 30 -10.91 5.26 -27.76
N GLN A 31 -10.20 5.90 -26.79
CA GLN A 31 -10.68 7.10 -26.12
C GLN A 31 -10.23 8.40 -26.77
N ALA A 32 -9.09 8.43 -27.48
CA ALA A 32 -8.54 9.62 -28.10
C ALA A 32 -8.40 9.51 -29.64
N GLY A 33 -8.64 8.33 -30.20
CA GLY A 33 -8.62 8.07 -31.63
C GLY A 33 -7.26 7.66 -32.19
N ASP A 34 -7.29 7.07 -33.40
CA ASP A 34 -6.10 6.55 -34.07
C ASP A 34 -5.01 7.60 -34.32
N ALA A 35 -5.37 8.83 -34.69
CA ALA A 35 -4.41 9.90 -34.98
C ALA A 35 -3.56 10.27 -33.74
N VAL A 36 -4.18 10.30 -32.55
CA VAL A 36 -3.48 10.54 -31.30
C VAL A 36 -2.57 9.37 -30.95
N PHE A 37 -3.09 8.14 -31.08
CA PHE A 37 -2.30 6.93 -30.86
C PHE A 37 -1.07 6.87 -31.77
N GLU A 38 -1.23 7.11 -33.06
CA GLU A 38 -0.12 7.12 -34.03
C GLU A 38 0.93 8.19 -33.70
N THR A 39 0.49 9.35 -33.24
CA THR A 39 1.40 10.42 -32.82
C THR A 39 2.23 10.00 -31.61
N ILE A 40 1.59 9.42 -30.59
CA ILE A 40 2.27 8.91 -29.39
C ILE A 40 3.26 7.78 -29.76
N GLU A 41 2.83 6.85 -30.61
CA GLU A 41 3.67 5.72 -31.04
C GLU A 41 4.88 6.18 -31.86
N ARG A 42 4.71 7.17 -32.73
CA ARG A 42 5.81 7.78 -33.49
C ARG A 42 6.84 8.42 -32.57
N ILE A 43 6.39 9.21 -31.58
CA ILE A 43 7.28 9.83 -30.59
C ILE A 43 8.00 8.75 -29.77
N ARG A 44 7.29 7.71 -29.35
CA ARG A 44 7.87 6.58 -28.61
C ARG A 44 8.98 5.88 -29.42
N GLN A 45 8.75 5.63 -30.70
CA GLN A 45 9.75 5.03 -31.60
C GLN A 45 10.95 5.93 -31.79
N SER A 46 10.74 7.24 -31.98
CA SER A 46 11.82 8.23 -32.08
C SER A 46 12.64 8.28 -30.79
N ALA A 47 12.00 8.22 -29.62
CA ALA A 47 12.69 8.21 -28.32
C ALA A 47 13.53 6.94 -28.10
N VAL A 48 13.10 5.79 -28.61
CA VAL A 48 13.89 4.54 -28.58
C VAL A 48 15.10 4.65 -29.51
N GLY A 49 14.93 5.24 -30.71
CA GLY A 49 16.01 5.50 -31.65
C GLY A 49 17.04 6.50 -31.14
N PHE A 50 16.59 7.58 -30.50
CA PHE A 50 17.44 8.63 -29.92
C PHE A 50 18.49 8.09 -28.93
N ARG A 51 18.19 7.05 -28.15
CA ARG A 51 19.17 6.40 -27.27
C ARG A 51 20.33 5.75 -28.02
N ARG A 52 20.25 5.64 -29.35
CA ARG A 52 21.24 4.95 -30.20
C ARG A 52 22.08 5.89 -31.05
N ALA A 53 21.60 7.12 -31.33
CA ALA A 53 22.33 8.08 -32.16
C ALA A 53 21.89 9.54 -31.93
N GLU A 54 22.86 10.47 -31.75
CA GLU A 54 22.58 11.92 -31.56
C GLU A 54 21.84 12.57 -32.73
N ALA A 55 22.00 12.05 -33.95
CA ALA A 55 21.33 12.57 -35.15
C ALA A 55 19.79 12.51 -35.09
N GLU A 56 19.24 11.62 -34.25
CA GLU A 56 17.79 11.48 -34.09
C GLU A 56 17.18 12.48 -33.10
N ARG A 57 18.01 13.21 -32.35
CA ARG A 57 17.55 14.21 -31.36
C ARG A 57 16.83 15.38 -32.03
N ALA A 58 17.41 15.96 -33.06
CA ALA A 58 16.82 17.09 -33.78
C ALA A 58 15.47 16.73 -34.42
N GLY A 59 15.34 15.49 -34.93
CA GLY A 59 14.11 14.99 -35.49
C GLY A 59 13.00 14.82 -34.43
N MET A 60 13.34 14.32 -33.25
CA MET A 60 12.41 14.18 -32.13
C MET A 60 11.98 15.55 -31.59
N GLU A 61 12.91 16.48 -31.41
CA GLU A 61 12.61 17.85 -30.97
C GLU A 61 11.70 18.59 -31.97
N ALA A 62 11.92 18.41 -33.28
CA ALA A 62 11.05 18.97 -34.32
C ALA A 62 9.63 18.37 -34.24
N GLN A 63 9.50 17.07 -34.01
CA GLN A 63 8.20 16.42 -33.83
C GLN A 63 7.45 16.94 -32.59
N LEU A 64 8.16 17.10 -31.46
CA LEU A 64 7.56 17.62 -30.24
C LEU A 64 7.13 19.08 -30.37
N ASN A 65 7.95 19.91 -31.04
CA ASN A 65 7.66 21.32 -31.29
C ASN A 65 6.51 21.54 -32.30
N ALA A 66 6.19 20.54 -33.11
CA ALA A 66 5.09 20.62 -34.09
C ALA A 66 3.72 20.23 -33.47
N LEU A 67 3.68 19.76 -32.25
CA LEU A 67 2.43 19.39 -31.55
C LEU A 67 1.66 20.67 -31.18
N ASP A 68 0.36 20.64 -31.37
CA ASP A 68 -0.55 21.59 -30.76
C ASP A 68 -0.78 21.29 -29.26
N ILE A 69 -1.52 22.15 -28.57
CA ILE A 69 -1.75 22.05 -27.13
C ILE A 69 -2.50 20.75 -26.79
N GLU A 70 -3.50 20.37 -27.58
CA GLU A 70 -4.32 19.18 -27.35
C GLU A 70 -3.49 17.90 -27.54
N GLN A 71 -2.72 17.84 -28.63
CA GLN A 71 -1.79 16.75 -28.88
C GLN A 71 -0.73 16.65 -27.79
N THR A 72 -0.18 17.79 -27.34
CA THR A 72 0.80 17.84 -26.24
C THR A 72 0.22 17.26 -24.95
N LEU A 73 -1.01 17.62 -24.60
CA LEU A 73 -1.68 17.09 -23.42
C LEU A 73 -1.86 15.56 -23.49
N HIS A 74 -2.27 15.03 -24.66
CA HIS A 74 -2.41 13.59 -24.86
C HIS A 74 -1.06 12.87 -24.77
N VAL A 75 -0.02 13.42 -25.37
CA VAL A 75 1.34 12.86 -25.34
C VAL A 75 1.88 12.82 -23.91
N VAL A 76 1.85 13.95 -23.20
CA VAL A 76 2.32 14.02 -21.81
C VAL A 76 1.58 13.04 -20.93
N ARG A 77 0.25 12.98 -21.07
CA ARG A 77 -0.61 12.07 -20.31
C ARG A 77 -0.28 10.61 -20.58
N ALA A 78 -0.14 10.23 -21.85
CA ALA A 78 0.18 8.85 -22.24
C ALA A 78 1.53 8.40 -21.68
N PHE A 79 2.58 9.24 -21.80
CA PHE A 79 3.90 8.90 -21.27
C PHE A 79 3.94 8.89 -19.74
N SER A 80 3.19 9.76 -19.07
CA SER A 80 3.08 9.76 -17.61
C SER A 80 2.44 8.46 -17.11
N TYR A 81 1.32 8.05 -17.70
CA TYR A 81 0.68 6.79 -17.34
C TYR A 81 1.49 5.57 -17.77
N PHE A 82 2.17 5.62 -18.90
CA PHE A 82 3.07 4.56 -19.31
C PHE A 82 4.20 4.35 -18.29
N SER A 83 4.85 5.42 -17.85
CA SER A 83 5.89 5.37 -16.81
C SER A 83 5.35 4.81 -15.51
N LEU A 84 4.15 5.23 -15.10
CA LEU A 84 3.47 4.73 -13.91
C LEU A 84 3.22 3.21 -14.00
N LEU A 85 2.69 2.73 -15.11
CA LEU A 85 2.44 1.31 -15.35
C LEU A 85 3.72 0.49 -15.37
N LEU A 86 4.81 1.04 -15.91
CA LEU A 86 6.13 0.38 -15.86
C LEU A 86 6.64 0.25 -14.43
N ASN A 87 6.52 1.30 -13.61
CA ASN A 87 6.91 1.26 -12.21
C ASN A 87 6.10 0.20 -11.45
N ILE A 88 4.78 0.11 -11.66
CA ILE A 88 3.94 -0.93 -11.05
C ILE A 88 4.45 -2.34 -11.42
N ALA A 89 4.81 -2.57 -12.69
CA ALA A 89 5.34 -3.86 -13.12
C ALA A 89 6.70 -4.17 -12.46
N GLU A 90 7.57 -3.17 -12.32
CA GLU A 90 8.87 -3.28 -11.67
C GLU A 90 8.74 -3.58 -10.18
N ASP A 91 7.86 -2.87 -9.48
CA ASP A 91 7.59 -3.10 -8.07
C ASP A 91 7.01 -4.49 -7.82
N ALA A 92 6.05 -4.92 -8.66
CA ALA A 92 5.49 -6.27 -8.58
C ALA A 92 6.54 -7.36 -8.84
N HIS A 93 7.52 -7.09 -9.71
CA HIS A 93 8.65 -7.99 -9.98
C HIS A 93 9.61 -8.03 -8.78
N ALA A 94 10.01 -6.88 -8.24
CA ALA A 94 10.88 -6.79 -7.06
C ALA A 94 10.30 -7.55 -5.86
N HIS A 95 9.00 -7.45 -5.61
CA HIS A 95 8.33 -8.21 -4.55
C HIS A 95 8.37 -9.73 -4.76
N ARG A 96 8.39 -10.20 -6.02
CA ARG A 96 8.52 -11.64 -6.33
C ARG A 96 9.94 -12.16 -6.14
N GLU A 97 10.97 -11.34 -6.40
CA GLU A 97 12.39 -11.72 -6.23
C GLU A 97 12.86 -11.69 -4.78
N ASP A 98 12.20 -10.91 -3.92
CA ASP A 98 12.68 -10.58 -2.56
C ASP A 98 12.54 -11.72 -1.53
N ALA A 99 12.30 -12.96 -1.97
CA ALA A 99 12.09 -14.11 -1.09
C ALA A 99 13.33 -14.55 -0.27
N GLY A 100 14.49 -13.90 -0.40
CA GLY A 100 15.70 -14.26 0.35
C GLY A 100 16.97 -13.46 0.00
N GLY A 101 16.85 -12.39 -0.81
CA GLY A 101 17.97 -11.56 -1.28
C GLY A 101 18.54 -10.59 -0.23
N PRO A 102 19.61 -9.85 -0.56
CA PRO A 102 20.16 -8.78 0.27
C PRO A 102 19.08 -7.74 0.61
N GLY A 103 18.98 -7.34 1.87
CA GLY A 103 17.98 -6.39 2.35
C GLY A 103 16.75 -7.02 3.01
N THR A 104 16.54 -8.33 2.84
CA THR A 104 15.43 -9.05 3.50
C THR A 104 15.71 -9.34 4.97
N VAL A 105 14.64 -9.50 5.74
CA VAL A 105 14.72 -9.93 7.15
C VAL A 105 15.46 -11.27 7.28
N ALA A 106 15.16 -12.23 6.39
CA ALA A 106 15.80 -13.54 6.38
C ALA A 106 17.31 -13.42 6.19
N HIS A 107 17.77 -12.64 5.20
CA HIS A 107 19.18 -12.39 4.95
C HIS A 107 19.88 -11.68 6.12
N ALA A 108 19.21 -10.67 6.71
CA ALA A 108 19.75 -9.97 7.89
C ALA A 108 19.94 -10.92 9.08
N LEU A 109 18.95 -11.77 9.37
CA LEU A 109 19.02 -12.77 10.45
C LEU A 109 20.09 -13.82 10.19
N GLU A 110 20.26 -14.29 8.96
CA GLU A 110 21.33 -15.20 8.58
C GLU A 110 22.71 -14.58 8.80
N ARG A 111 22.93 -13.34 8.39
CA ARG A 111 24.19 -12.61 8.63
C ARG A 111 24.48 -12.46 10.12
N ILE A 112 23.49 -12.09 10.91
CA ILE A 112 23.61 -11.93 12.36
C ILE A 112 23.95 -13.28 13.02
N SER A 113 23.31 -14.36 12.61
CA SER A 113 23.59 -15.70 13.09
C SER A 113 25.03 -16.13 12.73
N LYS A 114 25.49 -15.87 11.50
CA LYS A 114 26.89 -16.11 11.08
C LYS A 114 27.91 -15.30 11.87
N ALA A 115 27.52 -14.11 12.37
CA ALA A 115 28.33 -13.27 13.25
C ALA A 115 28.35 -13.76 14.71
N GLY A 116 27.68 -14.87 15.04
CA GLY A 116 27.70 -15.48 16.36
C GLY A 116 26.68 -14.92 17.38
N ALA A 117 25.75 -14.06 16.95
CA ALA A 117 24.71 -13.57 17.83
C ALA A 117 23.62 -14.65 18.03
N GLY A 118 23.41 -15.07 19.27
CA GLY A 118 22.39 -16.03 19.64
C GLY A 118 20.98 -15.41 19.70
N ARG A 119 19.95 -16.28 19.67
CA ARG A 119 18.54 -15.86 19.72
C ARG A 119 18.19 -15.04 20.96
N GLU A 120 18.72 -15.41 22.14
CA GLU A 120 18.53 -14.67 23.38
C GLU A 120 19.10 -13.27 23.32
N SER A 121 20.30 -13.11 22.75
CA SER A 121 20.95 -11.83 22.54
C SER A 121 20.12 -10.93 21.63
N LEU A 122 19.52 -11.48 20.56
CA LEU A 122 18.65 -10.75 19.66
C LEU A 122 17.32 -10.38 20.31
N ALA A 123 16.70 -11.27 21.07
CA ALA A 123 15.48 -10.95 21.81
C ALA A 123 15.72 -9.83 22.84
N ALA A 124 16.84 -9.88 23.56
CA ALA A 124 17.26 -8.82 24.49
C ALA A 124 17.56 -7.48 23.78
N TRP A 125 18.08 -7.53 22.56
CA TRP A 125 18.27 -6.34 21.74
C TRP A 125 16.94 -5.74 21.31
N PHE A 126 16.01 -6.54 20.77
CA PHE A 126 14.67 -6.07 20.37
C PHE A 126 13.86 -5.50 21.54
N ALA A 127 14.07 -6.00 22.77
CA ALA A 127 13.43 -5.45 23.97
C ALA A 127 13.82 -3.98 24.25
N ARG A 128 14.94 -3.51 23.71
CA ARG A 128 15.45 -2.15 23.89
C ARG A 128 15.55 -1.37 22.58
N ALA A 129 15.39 -2.04 21.46
CA ALA A 129 15.47 -1.43 20.15
C ALA A 129 14.32 -0.45 19.93
N ARG A 130 14.63 0.64 19.26
CA ARG A 130 13.65 1.58 18.76
C ARG A 130 14.06 2.01 17.35
N VAL A 131 13.23 1.67 16.38
CA VAL A 131 13.37 2.12 15.00
C VAL A 131 12.19 3.06 14.73
N SER A 132 12.49 4.29 14.40
CA SER A 132 11.45 5.32 14.22
C SER A 132 11.60 6.00 12.85
N PRO A 133 11.13 5.36 11.77
CA PRO A 133 11.03 6.04 10.49
C PRO A 133 10.00 7.17 10.59
N VAL A 134 10.34 8.32 10.01
CA VAL A 134 9.46 9.50 10.01
C VAL A 134 9.00 9.77 8.59
N LEU A 135 7.69 9.73 8.39
CA LEU A 135 7.08 10.04 7.10
C LEU A 135 7.07 11.55 6.88
N THR A 136 7.56 11.95 5.72
CA THR A 136 7.50 13.32 5.22
C THR A 136 6.69 13.33 3.93
N ALA A 137 6.15 14.48 3.53
CA ALA A 137 5.53 14.63 2.22
C ALA A 137 6.14 15.82 1.51
N HIS A 138 6.34 15.67 0.21
CA HIS A 138 6.52 16.79 -0.69
C HIS A 138 5.19 17.07 -1.37
N PRO A 139 4.74 18.34 -1.49
CA PRO A 139 3.43 18.65 -2.08
C PRO A 139 3.23 18.09 -3.49
N THR A 140 4.32 17.91 -4.27
CA THR A 140 4.25 17.32 -5.62
C THR A 140 3.99 15.81 -5.63
N GLU A 141 4.13 15.12 -4.49
CA GLU A 141 3.93 13.68 -4.35
C GLU A 141 2.50 13.32 -3.93
N VAL A 142 1.69 14.33 -3.58
CA VAL A 142 0.30 14.11 -3.16
C VAL A 142 -0.56 13.78 -4.38
N GLN A 143 -0.82 12.52 -4.56
CA GLN A 143 -1.66 12.02 -5.64
C GLN A 143 -3.14 12.01 -5.26
N ARG A 144 -4.01 11.91 -6.28
CA ARG A 144 -5.44 11.68 -6.06
C ARG A 144 -5.66 10.25 -5.56
N GLN A 145 -6.53 10.09 -4.56
CA GLN A 145 -6.87 8.76 -4.04
C GLN A 145 -7.35 7.81 -5.15
N SER A 146 -8.10 8.32 -6.13
CA SER A 146 -8.57 7.54 -7.28
C SER A 146 -7.45 7.00 -8.17
N ILE A 147 -6.33 7.72 -8.29
CA ILE A 147 -5.12 7.23 -9.00
C ILE A 147 -4.46 6.12 -8.19
N LEU A 148 -4.22 6.36 -6.89
CA LEU A 148 -3.66 5.36 -5.98
C LEU A 148 -4.49 4.06 -5.95
N ASP A 149 -5.82 4.17 -6.00
CA ASP A 149 -6.72 3.01 -6.04
C ASP A 149 -6.60 2.23 -7.36
N CYS A 150 -6.44 2.93 -8.51
CA CYS A 150 -6.15 2.28 -9.80
C CYS A 150 -4.79 1.59 -9.81
N GLU A 151 -3.73 2.26 -9.33
CA GLU A 151 -2.38 1.69 -9.22
C GLU A 151 -2.38 0.38 -8.46
N ARG A 152 -3.08 0.34 -7.32
CA ARG A 152 -3.22 -0.88 -6.52
C ARG A 152 -4.05 -1.94 -7.18
N GLY A 153 -5.15 -1.55 -7.81
CA GLY A 153 -5.96 -2.47 -8.60
C GLY A 153 -5.10 -3.18 -9.64
N ILE A 154 -4.27 -2.43 -10.36
CA ILE A 154 -3.35 -2.94 -11.37
C ILE A 154 -2.27 -3.82 -10.74
N ALA A 155 -1.61 -3.35 -9.66
CA ALA A 155 -0.56 -4.09 -8.96
C ALA A 155 -1.07 -5.45 -8.44
N ARG A 156 -2.26 -5.48 -7.85
CA ARG A 156 -2.90 -6.72 -7.38
C ARG A 156 -3.18 -7.67 -8.55
N LEU A 157 -3.78 -7.16 -9.63
CA LEU A 157 -4.17 -7.96 -10.79
C LEU A 157 -2.96 -8.55 -11.52
N ILE A 158 -1.84 -7.84 -11.61
CA ILE A 158 -0.57 -8.36 -12.17
C ILE A 158 -0.07 -9.56 -11.35
N GLY A 159 -0.33 -9.58 -10.05
CA GLY A 159 0.02 -10.71 -9.17
C GLY A 159 -0.86 -11.94 -9.35
N GLU A 160 -2.01 -11.83 -10.01
CA GLU A 160 -2.94 -12.94 -10.26
C GLU A 160 -2.50 -13.78 -11.48
N PRO A 161 -2.87 -15.07 -11.53
CA PRO A 161 -2.58 -15.91 -12.69
C PRO A 161 -3.15 -15.33 -14.00
N PRO A 162 -2.42 -15.42 -15.13
CA PRO A 162 -2.90 -14.96 -16.43
C PRO A 162 -4.25 -15.59 -16.83
N GLY A 163 -5.12 -14.79 -17.39
CA GLY A 163 -6.44 -15.26 -17.86
C GLY A 163 -7.35 -14.13 -18.33
N ALA A 164 -8.36 -14.45 -19.13
CA ALA A 164 -9.25 -13.47 -19.74
C ALA A 164 -9.97 -12.57 -18.72
N ALA A 165 -10.35 -13.11 -17.56
CA ALA A 165 -11.01 -12.34 -16.50
C ALA A 165 -10.05 -11.30 -15.88
N ARG A 166 -8.77 -11.68 -15.62
CA ARG A 166 -7.73 -10.78 -15.15
C ARG A 166 -7.45 -9.68 -16.17
N ASP A 167 -7.28 -10.05 -17.43
CA ASP A 167 -6.94 -9.11 -18.50
C ASP A 167 -8.07 -8.08 -18.72
N ALA A 168 -9.33 -8.52 -18.70
CA ALA A 168 -10.49 -7.61 -18.74
C ALA A 168 -10.58 -6.71 -17.49
N ALA A 169 -10.15 -7.18 -16.31
CA ALA A 169 -10.08 -6.36 -15.11
C ALA A 169 -8.94 -5.33 -15.18
N LEU A 170 -7.77 -5.70 -15.71
CA LEU A 170 -6.66 -4.79 -15.98
C LEU A 170 -7.05 -3.69 -16.97
N GLU A 171 -7.72 -4.05 -18.06
CA GLU A 171 -8.22 -3.09 -19.04
C GLU A 171 -9.14 -2.04 -18.39
N ARG A 172 -10.08 -2.46 -17.53
CA ARG A 172 -10.95 -1.54 -16.80
C ARG A 172 -10.16 -0.59 -15.86
N GLU A 173 -9.15 -1.10 -15.16
CA GLU A 173 -8.34 -0.24 -14.28
C GLU A 173 -7.47 0.74 -15.09
N VAL A 174 -6.91 0.33 -16.22
CA VAL A 174 -6.15 1.21 -17.13
C VAL A 174 -7.07 2.26 -17.75
N LEU A 175 -8.31 1.88 -18.14
CA LEU A 175 -9.31 2.82 -18.62
C LEU A 175 -9.70 3.84 -17.53
N ARG A 176 -9.95 3.38 -16.30
CA ARG A 176 -10.22 4.28 -15.16
C ARG A 176 -9.06 5.24 -14.93
N LEU A 177 -7.83 4.75 -14.97
CA LEU A 177 -6.62 5.56 -14.85
C LEU A 177 -6.57 6.61 -15.96
N TRP A 178 -6.79 6.22 -17.22
CA TRP A 178 -6.83 7.13 -18.36
C TRP A 178 -7.91 8.19 -18.24
N LEU A 179 -9.09 7.87 -17.75
CA LEU A 179 -10.20 8.80 -17.58
C LEU A 179 -10.09 9.64 -16.29
N THR A 180 -9.15 9.34 -15.40
CA THR A 180 -8.92 10.12 -14.18
C THR A 180 -8.01 11.31 -14.49
N SER A 181 -8.40 12.52 -14.07
CA SER A 181 -7.57 13.71 -14.26
C SER A 181 -6.34 13.64 -13.34
N MET A 182 -5.14 13.75 -13.92
CA MET A 182 -3.88 13.87 -13.17
C MET A 182 -3.77 15.20 -12.42
N LEU A 183 -4.28 16.26 -13.03
CA LEU A 183 -4.20 17.61 -12.46
C LEU A 183 -5.36 17.84 -11.49
N ARG A 184 -5.05 18.40 -10.34
CA ARG A 184 -6.07 18.94 -9.43
C ARG A 184 -6.45 20.34 -9.87
N LEU A 185 -7.75 20.63 -9.84
CA LEU A 185 -8.26 21.97 -10.11
C LEU A 185 -8.14 22.89 -8.89
N SER A 186 -8.04 22.32 -7.69
CA SER A 186 -7.86 23.03 -6.43
C SER A 186 -6.40 23.00 -5.98
N LYS A 187 -5.97 24.07 -5.30
CA LYS A 187 -4.68 24.11 -4.61
C LYS A 187 -4.65 23.02 -3.53
N LEU A 188 -3.50 22.36 -3.38
CA LEU A 188 -3.26 21.42 -2.31
C LEU A 188 -3.30 22.13 -0.95
N GLU A 189 -4.01 21.51 -0.02
CA GLU A 189 -4.06 21.92 1.38
C GLU A 189 -3.34 20.91 2.26
N VAL A 190 -2.92 21.31 3.45
CA VAL A 190 -2.26 20.41 4.41
C VAL A 190 -3.17 19.23 4.79
N ALA A 191 -4.48 19.41 4.74
CA ALA A 191 -5.45 18.32 4.93
C ALA A 191 -5.34 17.22 3.86
N ASP A 192 -5.01 17.57 2.61
CA ASP A 192 -4.76 16.58 1.55
C ASP A 192 -3.47 15.78 1.80
N GLU A 193 -2.43 16.43 2.32
CA GLU A 193 -1.17 15.78 2.69
C GLU A 193 -1.38 14.80 3.84
N ILE A 194 -2.17 15.20 4.87
CA ILE A 194 -2.56 14.33 5.98
C ILE A 194 -3.32 13.11 5.45
N ALA A 195 -4.32 13.30 4.60
CA ALA A 195 -5.09 12.21 4.02
C ALA A 195 -4.21 11.25 3.18
N ASN A 196 -3.24 11.79 2.45
CA ASN A 196 -2.30 10.99 1.64
C ASN A 196 -1.42 10.11 2.52
N VAL A 197 -0.81 10.64 3.59
CA VAL A 197 0.02 9.83 4.48
C VAL A 197 -0.80 8.76 5.21
N LEU A 198 -2.02 9.07 5.61
CA LEU A 198 -2.92 8.12 6.26
C LEU A 198 -3.33 6.98 5.33
N ALA A 199 -3.34 7.21 4.01
CA ALA A 199 -3.57 6.15 3.05
C ALA A 199 -2.50 5.05 3.14
N TYR A 200 -1.22 5.37 3.35
CA TYR A 200 -0.15 4.37 3.53
C TYR A 200 -0.36 3.49 4.75
N PHE A 201 -0.88 4.06 5.86
CA PHE A 201 -1.23 3.25 7.04
C PHE A 201 -2.32 2.24 6.71
N ARG A 202 -3.44 2.71 6.14
CA ARG A 202 -4.57 1.86 5.78
C ARG A 202 -4.21 0.75 4.82
N LEU A 203 -3.31 1.02 3.90
CA LEU A 203 -3.11 0.25 2.71
C LEU A 203 -1.86 -0.64 2.77
N THR A 204 -0.97 -0.36 3.72
CA THR A 204 0.31 -1.07 3.84
C THR A 204 0.63 -1.37 5.30
N PHE A 205 0.76 -0.35 6.15
CA PHE A 205 1.33 -0.57 7.48
C PHE A 205 0.46 -1.42 8.39
N PHE A 206 -0.85 -1.28 8.36
CA PHE A 206 -1.74 -2.10 9.20
C PHE A 206 -1.68 -3.58 8.87
N GLU A 207 -1.36 -3.93 7.65
CA GLU A 207 -1.26 -5.31 7.20
C GLU A 207 0.18 -5.84 7.30
N GLU A 208 1.16 -5.08 6.83
CA GLU A 208 2.54 -5.55 6.72
C GLU A 208 3.32 -5.53 8.05
N LEU A 209 3.00 -4.59 8.98
CA LEU A 209 3.67 -4.57 10.27
C LEU A 209 3.40 -5.84 11.10
N PRO A 210 2.16 -6.28 11.29
CA PRO A 210 1.90 -7.54 11.97
C PRO A 210 2.59 -8.74 11.31
N ARG A 211 2.64 -8.78 9.97
CA ARG A 211 3.35 -9.83 9.22
C ARG A 211 4.85 -9.79 9.45
N LEU A 212 5.44 -8.59 9.52
CA LEU A 212 6.86 -8.42 9.85
C LEU A 212 7.17 -8.96 11.24
N TYR A 213 6.37 -8.58 12.25
CA TYR A 213 6.53 -9.09 13.61
C TYR A 213 6.37 -10.60 13.68
N ALA A 214 5.35 -11.17 13.06
CA ALA A 214 5.13 -12.62 13.03
C ALA A 214 6.32 -13.37 12.39
N ARG A 215 6.89 -12.85 11.31
CA ARG A 215 8.09 -13.42 10.66
C ARG A 215 9.31 -13.37 11.58
N LEU A 216 9.53 -12.26 12.27
CA LEU A 216 10.63 -12.11 13.23
C LEU A 216 10.45 -13.02 14.44
N GLU A 217 9.24 -13.10 15.01
CA GLU A 217 8.91 -13.97 16.13
C GLU A 217 9.14 -15.44 15.79
N ALA A 218 8.67 -15.88 14.63
CA ALA A 218 8.90 -17.23 14.14
C ALA A 218 10.40 -17.54 13.95
N ALA A 219 11.16 -16.63 13.34
CA ALA A 219 12.58 -16.81 13.09
C ALA A 219 13.43 -16.84 14.38
N LEU A 220 13.04 -16.06 15.37
CA LEU A 220 13.71 -15.98 16.68
C LEU A 220 13.23 -17.05 17.67
N GLY A 221 12.10 -17.72 17.38
CA GLY A 221 11.44 -18.61 18.33
C GLY A 221 10.91 -17.87 19.57
N ALA A 222 10.62 -16.59 19.43
CA ALA A 222 10.09 -15.74 20.49
C ALA A 222 8.56 -15.72 20.43
N PRO A 223 7.85 -15.90 21.55
CA PRO A 223 6.38 -15.93 21.52
C PRO A 223 5.76 -14.57 21.22
N ARG A 224 6.46 -13.49 21.55
CA ARG A 224 6.07 -12.10 21.27
C ARG A 224 7.28 -11.17 21.38
N LEU A 225 7.47 -10.32 20.37
CA LEU A 225 8.45 -9.24 20.41
C LEU A 225 7.82 -7.95 20.96
N PRO A 226 8.55 -7.18 21.77
CA PRO A 226 8.14 -5.84 22.13
C PRO A 226 8.01 -4.94 20.88
N SER A 227 7.16 -3.92 20.98
CA SER A 227 7.02 -2.92 19.92
C SER A 227 8.32 -2.12 19.77
N PHE A 228 9.11 -2.40 18.74
CA PHE A 228 10.38 -1.70 18.46
C PHE A 228 10.26 -0.74 17.28
N LEU A 229 9.23 -0.86 16.45
CA LEU A 229 9.01 -0.02 15.27
C LEU A 229 7.92 1.01 15.54
N TRP A 230 8.29 2.29 15.44
CA TRP A 230 7.44 3.44 15.75
C TRP A 230 7.43 4.40 14.58
N ILE A 231 6.40 4.35 13.78
CA ILE A 231 6.28 5.24 12.62
C ILE A 231 5.81 6.60 13.09
N GLY A 232 6.63 7.62 12.84
CA GLY A 232 6.30 9.02 13.04
C GLY A 232 5.91 9.73 11.75
N THR A 233 5.39 10.93 11.87
CA THR A 233 5.12 11.82 10.72
C THR A 233 5.30 13.28 11.11
N TRP A 234 5.83 14.09 10.21
CA TRP A 234 5.88 15.54 10.33
C TRP A 234 4.63 16.21 9.74
N ILE A 235 3.87 15.47 8.95
CA ILE A 235 2.76 16.01 8.17
C ILE A 235 1.63 16.47 9.10
N GLY A 236 1.22 17.72 8.94
CA GLY A 236 0.21 18.37 9.76
C GLY A 236 0.75 18.96 11.07
N GLY A 237 2.03 18.72 11.44
CA GLY A 237 2.65 19.22 12.65
C GLY A 237 3.90 20.09 12.43
N ASP A 238 4.64 19.83 11.37
CA ASP A 238 5.84 20.61 11.03
C ASP A 238 5.46 21.92 10.34
N ARG A 239 5.87 23.03 10.90
CA ARG A 239 5.58 24.35 10.36
C ARG A 239 6.52 24.76 9.24
N ASP A 240 7.81 24.53 9.41
CA ASP A 240 8.90 24.91 8.49
C ASP A 240 8.61 26.21 7.70
N GLY A 241 8.14 27.25 8.40
CA GLY A 241 7.73 28.51 7.80
C GLY A 241 6.39 28.52 7.08
N ASN A 242 5.66 27.40 7.03
CA ASN A 242 4.35 27.32 6.40
C ASN A 242 3.24 27.94 7.32
N PRO A 243 2.64 29.06 6.92
CA PRO A 243 1.62 29.73 7.74
C PRO A 243 0.32 28.91 7.86
N ASN A 244 0.12 27.91 7.01
CA ASN A 244 -1.07 27.05 7.02
C ASN A 244 -0.98 25.91 8.04
N VAL A 245 0.18 25.72 8.69
CA VAL A 245 0.37 24.72 9.75
C VAL A 245 0.29 25.41 11.11
N GLY A 246 -0.80 25.16 11.82
CA GLY A 246 -1.06 25.73 13.14
C GLY A 246 -1.66 24.70 14.11
N ALA A 247 -2.16 25.18 15.25
CA ALA A 247 -2.76 24.30 16.25
C ALA A 247 -3.97 23.51 15.68
N ALA A 248 -4.84 24.17 14.91
CA ALA A 248 -5.99 23.53 14.29
C ALA A 248 -5.60 22.43 13.28
N THR A 249 -4.49 22.63 12.54
CA THR A 249 -3.98 21.62 11.61
C THR A 249 -3.44 20.41 12.35
N LEU A 250 -2.72 20.64 13.45
CA LEU A 250 -2.21 19.55 14.30
C LEU A 250 -3.36 18.76 14.94
N GLU A 251 -4.38 19.46 15.45
CA GLU A 251 -5.58 18.84 16.00
C GLU A 251 -6.29 17.98 14.95
N LEU A 252 -6.47 18.49 13.74
CA LEU A 252 -7.02 17.74 12.60
C LEU A 252 -6.20 16.49 12.29
N ALA A 253 -4.87 16.62 12.25
CA ALA A 253 -3.97 15.51 11.97
C ALA A 253 -4.10 14.39 13.03
N LEU A 254 -4.07 14.77 14.30
CA LEU A 254 -4.21 13.82 15.42
C LEU A 254 -5.59 13.15 15.45
N ALA A 255 -6.67 13.92 15.21
CA ALA A 255 -8.01 13.38 15.13
C ALA A 255 -8.18 12.38 13.98
N GLN A 256 -7.63 12.69 12.80
CA GLN A 256 -7.68 11.78 11.65
C GLN A 256 -6.83 10.51 11.87
N GLN A 257 -5.65 10.63 12.47
CA GLN A 257 -4.82 9.49 12.86
C GLN A 257 -5.54 8.59 13.86
N ALA A 258 -6.12 9.17 14.91
CA ALA A 258 -6.89 8.44 15.91
C ALA A 258 -8.09 7.73 15.27
N ARG A 259 -8.85 8.42 14.43
CA ARG A 259 -10.00 7.85 13.71
C ARG A 259 -9.60 6.66 12.85
N LEU A 260 -8.49 6.78 12.11
CA LEU A 260 -8.01 5.71 11.24
C LEU A 260 -7.58 4.48 12.06
N ALA A 261 -6.75 4.68 13.09
CA ALA A 261 -6.25 3.58 13.92
C ALA A 261 -7.37 2.89 14.71
N LEU A 262 -8.23 3.67 15.35
CA LEU A 262 -9.34 3.12 16.14
C LEU A 262 -10.38 2.44 15.23
N GLY A 263 -10.63 3.00 14.05
CA GLY A 263 -11.50 2.38 13.04
C GLY A 263 -10.97 1.02 12.59
N HIS A 264 -9.68 0.90 12.32
CA HIS A 264 -9.04 -0.36 11.99
C HIS A 264 -9.19 -1.38 13.14
N TYR A 265 -8.83 -1.00 14.35
CA TYR A 265 -8.97 -1.93 15.50
C TYR A 265 -10.42 -2.35 15.77
N LEU A 266 -11.40 -1.47 15.57
CA LEU A 266 -12.81 -1.84 15.69
C LEU A 266 -13.22 -2.85 14.62
N GLN A 267 -12.73 -2.71 13.39
CA GLN A 267 -12.97 -3.68 12.32
C GLN A 267 -12.37 -5.04 12.67
N GLU A 268 -11.10 -5.08 13.09
CA GLU A 268 -10.41 -6.31 13.50
C GLU A 268 -11.14 -7.02 14.67
N LEU A 269 -11.59 -6.25 15.66
CA LEU A 269 -12.37 -6.81 16.77
C LEU A 269 -13.73 -7.34 16.30
N HIS A 270 -14.36 -6.69 15.34
CA HIS A 270 -15.61 -7.16 14.76
C HIS A 270 -15.43 -8.53 14.07
N GLU A 271 -14.40 -8.66 13.24
CA GLU A 271 -14.06 -9.91 12.54
C GLU A 271 -13.70 -11.01 13.56
N LEU A 272 -12.83 -10.71 14.53
CA LEU A 272 -12.46 -11.64 15.59
C LEU A 272 -13.68 -12.10 16.38
N GLY A 273 -14.63 -11.21 16.69
CA GLY A 273 -15.88 -11.56 17.35
C GLY A 273 -16.76 -12.49 16.53
N ARG A 274 -16.70 -12.43 15.21
CA ARG A 274 -17.40 -13.37 14.32
C ARG A 274 -16.74 -14.74 14.33
N GLU A 275 -15.41 -14.79 14.27
CA GLU A 275 -14.65 -16.04 14.30
C GLU A 275 -14.77 -16.77 15.64
N LEU A 276 -14.81 -16.02 16.74
CA LEU A 276 -14.88 -16.55 18.10
C LEU A 276 -16.33 -16.78 18.62
N SER A 277 -17.29 -16.97 17.76
CA SER A 277 -18.66 -17.38 18.08
C SER A 277 -18.68 -18.87 18.50
N LEU A 278 -17.97 -19.18 19.60
CA LEU A 278 -17.75 -20.52 20.09
C LEU A 278 -18.67 -20.80 21.31
N SER A 279 -19.55 -21.80 21.17
CA SER A 279 -20.58 -22.13 22.18
C SER A 279 -20.06 -23.06 23.27
N THR A 280 -20.33 -22.71 24.52
CA THR A 280 -20.08 -23.56 25.69
C THR A 280 -21.00 -24.76 25.75
N ARG A 281 -22.06 -24.81 24.95
CA ARG A 281 -22.93 -25.99 24.81
C ARG A 281 -22.22 -27.15 24.10
N ILE A 282 -21.20 -26.80 23.27
CA ILE A 282 -20.41 -27.80 22.54
C ILE A 282 -19.16 -28.17 23.35
N ARG A 283 -18.48 -27.16 23.93
CA ARG A 283 -17.27 -27.36 24.73
C ARG A 283 -17.18 -26.31 25.83
N ALA A 284 -16.98 -26.73 27.06
CA ALA A 284 -16.79 -25.81 28.18
C ALA A 284 -15.60 -24.87 27.97
N ALA A 285 -15.77 -23.61 28.32
CA ALA A 285 -14.68 -22.65 28.30
C ALA A 285 -13.79 -22.82 29.56
N PRO A 286 -12.49 -22.48 29.48
CA PRO A 286 -11.63 -22.39 30.66
C PRO A 286 -12.20 -21.40 31.68
N PRO A 287 -11.98 -21.66 33.00
CA PRO A 287 -12.55 -20.82 34.07
C PRO A 287 -12.18 -19.34 33.95
N GLU A 288 -10.97 -19.03 33.53
CA GLU A 288 -10.47 -17.66 33.27
C GLU A 288 -11.23 -16.95 32.16
N ILE A 289 -11.60 -17.67 31.10
CA ILE A 289 -12.41 -17.14 30.00
C ILE A 289 -13.84 -16.90 30.45
N ALA A 290 -14.43 -17.81 31.22
CA ALA A 290 -15.76 -17.64 31.78
C ALA A 290 -15.82 -16.41 32.71
N ALA A 291 -14.82 -16.21 33.56
CA ALA A 291 -14.71 -15.05 34.44
C ALA A 291 -14.56 -13.76 33.67
N ALA A 292 -13.69 -13.72 32.65
CA ALA A 292 -13.50 -12.55 31.78
C ALA A 292 -14.78 -12.21 31.00
N ALA A 293 -15.51 -13.21 30.52
CA ALA A 293 -16.80 -13.02 29.87
C ALA A 293 -17.86 -12.44 30.81
N ALA A 294 -17.92 -12.87 32.05
CA ALA A 294 -18.82 -12.30 33.05
C ALA A 294 -18.49 -10.84 33.36
N ALA A 295 -17.19 -10.48 33.34
CA ALA A 295 -16.72 -9.09 33.54
C ALA A 295 -16.80 -8.21 32.28
N SER A 296 -17.18 -8.73 31.12
CA SER A 296 -17.13 -8.01 29.84
C SER A 296 -18.14 -6.87 29.70
N GLY A 297 -19.24 -6.91 30.48
CA GLY A 297 -20.37 -5.99 30.35
C GLY A 297 -21.31 -6.31 29.18
N ASP A 298 -21.08 -7.42 28.47
CA ASP A 298 -22.00 -7.91 27.43
C ASP A 298 -23.01 -8.88 28.06
N ASP A 299 -24.26 -8.43 28.24
CA ASP A 299 -25.37 -9.18 28.79
C ASP A 299 -26.36 -9.69 27.74
N SER A 300 -25.99 -9.61 26.46
CA SER A 300 -26.84 -10.05 25.36
C SER A 300 -27.26 -11.52 25.49
N PRO A 301 -28.58 -11.83 25.52
CA PRO A 301 -29.05 -13.20 25.60
C PRO A 301 -28.62 -14.07 24.41
N TYR A 302 -28.38 -13.46 23.26
CA TYR A 302 -27.92 -14.14 22.03
C TYR A 302 -26.47 -14.64 22.12
N ARG A 303 -25.70 -14.16 23.10
CA ARG A 303 -24.29 -14.53 23.32
C ARG A 303 -24.04 -15.15 24.69
N SER A 304 -25.11 -15.57 25.34
CA SER A 304 -25.01 -16.12 26.72
C SER A 304 -24.10 -17.35 26.82
N ASP A 305 -23.99 -18.12 25.76
CA ASP A 305 -23.15 -19.33 25.67
C ASP A 305 -21.87 -19.12 24.83
N GLU A 306 -21.55 -17.87 24.42
CA GLU A 306 -20.39 -17.48 23.59
C GLU A 306 -19.38 -16.61 24.40
N PRO A 307 -18.64 -17.18 25.38
CA PRO A 307 -17.84 -16.39 26.31
C PRO A 307 -16.71 -15.61 25.62
N TYR A 308 -16.06 -16.16 24.60
CA TYR A 308 -15.02 -15.46 23.85
C TYR A 308 -15.58 -14.24 23.14
N ARG A 309 -16.71 -14.39 22.45
CA ARG A 309 -17.36 -13.30 21.76
C ARG A 309 -17.85 -12.20 22.70
N ARG A 310 -18.32 -12.55 23.89
CA ARG A 310 -18.69 -11.59 24.96
C ARG A 310 -17.48 -10.75 25.39
N ILE A 311 -16.30 -11.36 25.56
CA ILE A 311 -15.07 -10.63 25.89
C ILE A 311 -14.73 -9.64 24.78
N VAL A 312 -14.73 -10.10 23.51
CA VAL A 312 -14.44 -9.23 22.34
C VAL A 312 -15.45 -8.09 22.24
N SER A 313 -16.75 -8.36 22.47
CA SER A 313 -17.80 -7.32 22.49
C SER A 313 -17.55 -6.27 23.55
N GLY A 314 -17.12 -6.67 24.75
CA GLY A 314 -16.76 -5.74 25.83
C GLY A 314 -15.54 -4.89 25.50
N ILE A 315 -14.52 -5.46 24.84
CA ILE A 315 -13.37 -4.71 24.34
C ILE A 315 -13.80 -3.72 23.26
N TYR A 316 -14.61 -4.18 22.29
CA TYR A 316 -15.16 -3.34 21.24
C TYR A 316 -15.93 -2.12 21.79
N ALA A 317 -16.80 -2.35 22.78
CA ALA A 317 -17.59 -1.28 23.38
C ALA A 317 -16.72 -0.19 24.03
N ARG A 318 -15.68 -0.58 24.76
CA ARG A 318 -14.71 0.35 25.36
C ARG A 318 -13.93 1.12 24.31
N LEU A 319 -13.43 0.42 23.29
CA LEU A 319 -12.69 1.07 22.21
C LEU A 319 -13.56 2.02 21.40
N ALA A 320 -14.81 1.64 21.14
CA ALA A 320 -15.79 2.51 20.45
C ALA A 320 -16.13 3.75 21.29
N ALA A 321 -16.17 3.63 22.62
CA ALA A 321 -16.33 4.80 23.50
C ALA A 321 -15.14 5.75 23.41
N THR A 322 -13.91 5.22 23.41
CA THR A 322 -12.68 5.99 23.19
C THR A 322 -12.67 6.68 21.82
N ALA A 323 -13.07 5.97 20.76
CA ALA A 323 -13.15 6.54 19.43
C ALA A 323 -14.13 7.73 19.36
N ARG A 324 -15.30 7.61 19.99
CA ARG A 324 -16.27 8.73 20.07
C ARG A 324 -15.77 9.94 20.86
N ALA A 325 -14.87 9.73 21.81
CA ALA A 325 -14.32 10.82 22.63
C ALA A 325 -13.16 11.55 21.92
N LEU A 326 -12.43 10.87 21.04
CA LEU A 326 -11.22 11.41 20.37
C LEU A 326 -11.46 11.84 18.92
N CYS A 327 -12.55 11.41 18.30
CA CYS A 327 -12.87 11.62 16.89
C CYS A 327 -14.24 12.22 16.67
#